data_83930d3862df501fb3f6574fc0f8e2d3
#
_entry.id   83930d3862df501fb3f6574fc0f8e2d3
#
_cell.length_a   1.000
_cell.length_b   1.000
_cell.length_c   1.000
_cell.angle_alpha   90.00
_cell.angle_beta   90.00
_cell.angle_gamma   90.00
#
_symmetry.space_group_name_H-M   'P 1'
#
loop_
_entity.id
_entity.type
_entity.pdbx_description
1 polymer ?
#
loop_
_entity_poly.entity_id
_entity_poly.type
_entity_poly.pdbx_seq_one_letter_code
_entity_poly.pdbx_strand_id
1 'polypeptide(L)'
;MEENKNKKKGVGEITLYTLPYCDYCKILKQSLSHLRIPFKDIDVDQNPQLGDNIEEKLKTESYPIIYFQKRKGEYIYILSETDLESLNGIRIFNTIEEALEILLQYYYEI
;
A
#
# COMPACT_ATOMS: atom_id res chain seq x y z
N MET A 1 18.10 20.02 -13.26
CA MET A 1 18.07 19.73 -12.77
C MET A 1 17.69 19.26 -12.27
N GLU A 2 17.48 19.21 -12.31
CA GLU A 2 17.26 18.78 -11.72
C GLU A 2 16.95 18.47 -10.94
N GLU A 3 16.85 18.59 -10.61
CA GLU A 3 16.74 18.29 -9.72
C GLU A 3 16.12 18.13 -8.93
N ASN A 4 16.04 18.56 -8.57
CA ASN A 4 15.34 18.58 -7.61
C ASN A 4 14.30 17.74 -7.44
N LYS A 5 13.87 17.58 -8.20
CA LYS A 5 12.95 16.56 -8.24
C LYS A 5 13.44 15.30 -7.64
N ASN A 6 14.66 15.11 -7.67
CA ASN A 6 15.24 13.97 -6.98
C ASN A 6 14.94 13.98 -5.52
N LYS A 7 14.77 15.14 -4.97
CA LYS A 7 14.47 15.25 -3.58
C LYS A 7 13.11 14.72 -3.23
N LYS A 8 12.24 14.65 -4.24
CA LYS A 8 10.89 14.18 -4.01
C LYS A 8 10.71 12.73 -4.36
N LYS A 9 11.79 12.07 -4.68
CA LYS A 9 11.70 10.66 -4.98
C LYS A 9 11.39 9.88 -3.74
N GLY A 10 10.65 8.81 -3.92
CA GLY A 10 10.36 7.91 -2.83
C GLY A 10 11.58 7.12 -2.42
N VAL A 11 11.52 6.57 -1.22
CA VAL A 11 12.65 5.86 -0.65
C VAL A 11 12.35 4.40 -0.41
N GLY A 12 11.38 3.86 -1.10
CA GLY A 12 11.04 2.47 -0.94
C GLY A 12 10.16 1.98 -2.07
N GLU A 13 9.60 0.80 -1.89
CA GLU A 13 8.78 0.16 -2.90
C GLU A 13 7.39 -0.08 -2.37
N ILE A 14 6.41 0.16 -3.23
CA ILE A 14 5.00 0.00 -2.90
C ILE A 14 4.47 -1.23 -3.60
N THR A 15 3.81 -2.09 -2.85
CA THR A 15 3.09 -3.23 -3.40
C THR A 15 1.64 -3.13 -2.96
N LEU A 16 0.73 -3.29 -3.90
CA LEU A 16 -0.70 -3.30 -3.62
C LEU A 16 -1.23 -4.70 -3.83
N TYR A 17 -2.04 -5.16 -2.88
CA TYR A 17 -2.81 -6.40 -3.03
C TYR A 17 -4.23 -5.97 -3.34
N THR A 18 -4.75 -6.39 -4.48
CA THR A 18 -6.02 -5.87 -4.99
C THR A 18 -6.89 -6.97 -5.53
N LEU A 19 -8.14 -6.61 -5.81
CA LEU A 19 -9.09 -7.47 -6.50
C LEU A 19 -9.58 -6.74 -7.74
N PRO A 20 -9.89 -7.47 -8.81
CA PRO A 20 -10.28 -6.80 -10.06
C PRO A 20 -11.61 -6.05 -9.99
N TYR A 21 -12.48 -6.42 -9.05
CA TYR A 21 -13.77 -5.77 -8.91
C TYR A 21 -13.85 -4.84 -7.71
N CYS A 22 -12.72 -4.42 -7.20
CA CYS A 22 -12.63 -3.59 -6.02
C CYS A 22 -12.51 -2.12 -6.45
N ASP A 23 -13.55 -1.34 -6.19
CA ASP A 23 -13.57 0.07 -6.60
C ASP A 23 -12.51 0.88 -5.88
N TYR A 24 -12.33 0.63 -4.60
CA TYR A 24 -11.30 1.36 -3.84
C TYR A 24 -9.91 1.04 -4.38
N CYS A 25 -9.70 -0.21 -4.81
CA CYS A 25 -8.41 -0.58 -5.41
C CYS A 25 -8.16 0.22 -6.69
N LYS A 26 -9.21 0.38 -7.50
CA LYS A 26 -9.07 1.14 -8.74
C LYS A 26 -8.74 2.59 -8.47
N ILE A 27 -9.43 3.19 -7.50
CA ILE A 27 -9.20 4.58 -7.16
C ILE A 27 -7.76 4.77 -6.68
N LEU A 28 -7.31 3.87 -5.82
CA LEU A 28 -5.95 3.95 -5.30
C LEU A 28 -4.92 3.86 -6.42
N LYS A 29 -5.10 2.90 -7.32
CA LYS A 29 -4.15 2.74 -8.42
C LYS A 29 -4.16 3.95 -9.35
N GLN A 30 -5.34 4.49 -9.62
CA GLN A 30 -5.44 5.68 -10.46
C GLN A 30 -4.74 6.87 -9.82
N SER A 31 -4.91 7.01 -8.51
CA SER A 31 -4.30 8.13 -7.79
C SER A 31 -2.78 8.04 -7.83
N LEU A 32 -2.25 6.84 -7.58
CA LEU A 32 -0.80 6.66 -7.61
C LEU A 32 -0.25 6.89 -9.00
N SER A 33 -0.95 6.40 -10.03
CA SER A 33 -0.53 6.61 -11.40
C SER A 33 -0.55 8.09 -11.76
N HIS A 34 -1.57 8.79 -11.31
CA HIS A 34 -1.67 10.21 -11.57
C HIS A 34 -0.51 10.97 -10.93
N LEU A 35 -0.09 10.54 -9.76
CA LEU A 35 1.03 11.14 -9.06
C LEU A 35 2.38 10.65 -9.57
N ARG A 36 2.36 9.72 -10.54
CA ARG A 36 3.57 9.13 -11.12
C ARG A 36 4.41 8.41 -10.08
N ILE A 37 3.74 7.75 -9.16
CA ILE A 37 4.39 6.94 -8.13
C ILE A 37 4.31 5.49 -8.56
N PRO A 38 5.44 4.84 -8.79
CA PRO A 38 5.41 3.45 -9.23
C PRO A 38 4.97 2.52 -8.12
N PHE A 39 4.29 1.46 -8.50
CA PHE A 39 3.86 0.45 -7.55
C PHE A 39 3.74 -0.88 -8.27
N LYS A 40 3.77 -1.94 -7.49
CA LYS A 40 3.53 -3.28 -7.98
C LYS A 40 2.11 -3.66 -7.58
N ASP A 41 1.35 -4.18 -8.52
CA ASP A 41 -0.04 -4.57 -8.28
C ASP A 41 -0.15 -6.08 -8.31
N ILE A 42 -0.57 -6.67 -7.20
CA ILE A 42 -0.79 -8.10 -7.13
C ILE A 42 -2.28 -8.34 -7.06
N ASP A 43 -2.83 -8.85 -8.16
CA ASP A 43 -4.23 -9.23 -8.25
C ASP A 43 -4.38 -10.58 -7.57
N VAL A 44 -5.01 -10.62 -6.40
CA VAL A 44 -5.06 -11.85 -5.64
C VAL A 44 -6.01 -12.88 -6.24
N ASP A 45 -6.91 -12.46 -7.14
CA ASP A 45 -7.70 -13.42 -7.90
C ASP A 45 -6.81 -14.24 -8.84
N GLN A 46 -5.79 -13.59 -9.38
CA GLN A 46 -4.83 -14.27 -10.25
C GLN A 46 -3.72 -14.94 -9.47
N ASN A 47 -3.60 -14.64 -8.19
CA ASN A 47 -2.55 -15.17 -7.34
C ASN A 47 -3.16 -15.60 -6.00
N PRO A 48 -4.02 -16.63 -6.02
CA PRO A 48 -4.76 -16.98 -4.79
C PRO A 48 -3.88 -17.40 -3.63
N GLN A 49 -2.74 -18.00 -3.91
CA GLN A 49 -1.82 -18.40 -2.84
C GLN A 49 -1.30 -17.17 -2.09
N LEU A 50 -0.92 -16.14 -2.84
CA LEU A 50 -0.45 -14.92 -2.22
C LEU A 50 -1.56 -14.23 -1.44
N GLY A 51 -2.78 -14.28 -1.99
CA GLY A 51 -3.93 -13.73 -1.28
C GLY A 51 -4.16 -14.41 0.05
N ASP A 52 -4.18 -15.74 0.03
CA ASP A 52 -4.38 -16.51 1.25
C ASP A 52 -3.30 -16.19 2.28
N ASN A 53 -2.07 -16.12 1.83
CA ASN A 53 -0.96 -15.86 2.74
C ASN A 53 -1.06 -14.50 3.39
N ILE A 54 -1.39 -13.48 2.60
CA ILE A 54 -1.45 -12.13 3.15
C ILE A 54 -2.65 -11.96 4.05
N GLU A 55 -3.77 -12.59 3.71
CA GLU A 55 -4.97 -12.53 4.54
C GLU A 55 -4.74 -13.19 5.89
N GLU A 56 -4.06 -14.31 5.89
CA GLU A 56 -3.78 -14.99 7.14
C GLU A 56 -2.78 -14.20 7.98
N LYS A 57 -1.75 -13.68 7.33
CA LYS A 57 -0.72 -12.93 8.04
C LYS A 57 -1.29 -11.68 8.70
N LEU A 58 -2.17 -10.97 8.01
CA LEU A 58 -2.70 -9.70 8.49
C LEU A 58 -4.06 -9.84 9.14
N LYS A 59 -4.62 -11.05 9.15
CA LYS A 59 -5.94 -11.29 9.74
C LYS A 59 -6.97 -10.34 9.17
N THR A 60 -7.04 -10.28 7.85
CA THR A 60 -7.97 -9.40 7.16
C THR A 60 -8.39 -10.05 5.87
N GLU A 61 -9.60 -9.68 5.41
CA GLU A 61 -10.08 -10.08 4.09
C GLU A 61 -10.48 -8.84 3.29
N SER A 62 -10.10 -7.67 3.76
CA SER A 62 -10.46 -6.41 3.12
C SER A 62 -9.35 -5.92 2.22
N TYR A 63 -9.73 -5.35 1.09
CA TYR A 63 -8.81 -4.83 0.09
C TYR A 63 -9.15 -3.39 -0.22
N PRO A 64 -8.19 -2.58 -0.66
CA PRO A 64 -6.80 -2.92 -0.95
C PRO A 64 -5.95 -3.05 0.31
N ILE A 65 -4.87 -3.81 0.19
CA ILE A 65 -3.83 -3.86 1.22
C ILE A 65 -2.59 -3.24 0.60
N ILE A 66 -2.01 -2.28 1.29
CA ILE A 66 -0.83 -1.58 0.81
C ILE A 66 0.36 -2.02 1.64
N TYR A 67 1.41 -2.44 0.97
CA TYR A 67 2.66 -2.81 1.60
C TYR A 67 3.73 -1.84 1.12
N PHE A 68 4.38 -1.18 2.05
CA PHE A 68 5.47 -0.27 1.73
C PHE A 68 6.71 -0.73 2.42
N GLN A 69 7.78 -0.93 1.66
CA GLN A 69 9.06 -1.37 2.20
C GLN A 69 10.11 -0.34 1.88
N LYS A 70 10.77 0.15 2.93
CA LYS A 70 11.88 1.07 2.78
C LYS A 70 13.14 0.29 2.41
N ARG A 71 14.10 1.02 1.89
CA ARG A 71 15.36 0.42 1.48
C ARG A 71 16.07 -0.30 2.60
N LYS A 72 15.91 0.17 3.83
CA LYS A 72 16.64 -0.37 4.96
C LYS A 72 15.95 -1.54 5.61
N GLY A 73 14.93 -2.06 4.97
CA GLY A 73 14.25 -3.22 5.49
C GLY A 73 13.07 -2.92 6.38
N GLU A 74 12.86 -1.67 6.71
CA GLU A 74 11.66 -1.28 7.44
C GLU A 74 10.45 -1.38 6.52
N TYR A 75 9.32 -1.75 7.10
CA TYR A 75 8.12 -1.89 6.28
C TYR A 75 6.89 -1.50 7.08
N ILE A 76 5.80 -1.27 6.35
CA ILE A 76 4.52 -1.00 6.96
C ILE A 76 3.43 -1.55 6.05
N TYR A 77 2.36 -2.01 6.67
CA TYR A 77 1.13 -2.40 5.99
C TYR A 77 0.06 -1.37 6.29
N ILE A 78 -0.66 -0.97 5.26
CA ILE A 78 -1.76 -0.01 5.40
C ILE A 78 -3.01 -0.72 4.89
N LEU A 79 -3.99 -0.90 5.77
CA LEU A 79 -5.18 -1.66 5.44
C LEU A 79 -6.37 -1.11 6.20
N SER A 80 -7.58 -1.53 5.79
CA SER A 80 -8.79 -0.93 6.33
C SER A 80 -9.23 -1.56 7.64
N GLU A 81 -8.95 -2.84 7.84
CA GLU A 81 -9.34 -3.48 9.10
C GLU A 81 -8.56 -4.77 9.28
N THR A 82 -8.42 -5.17 10.53
CA THR A 82 -7.74 -6.40 10.87
C THR A 82 -8.16 -6.81 12.26
N ASP A 83 -8.10 -8.12 12.53
CA ASP A 83 -8.34 -8.64 13.87
C ASP A 83 -7.12 -8.50 14.76
N LEU A 84 -5.97 -8.11 14.21
CA LEU A 84 -4.79 -7.91 15.02
C LEU A 84 -4.91 -6.63 15.82
N GLU A 85 -4.55 -6.70 17.09
CA GLU A 85 -4.54 -5.51 17.93
C GLU A 85 -3.14 -4.96 17.93
N SER A 86 -3.04 -3.68 18.09
CA SER A 86 -1.81 -2.92 18.23
C SER A 86 -0.57 -3.71 17.79
N LEU A 87 -0.34 -3.72 16.52
CA LEU A 87 0.83 -4.37 15.94
C LEU A 87 1.69 -3.31 15.30
N ASN A 88 2.98 -3.34 15.59
CA ASN A 88 3.90 -2.45 14.91
C ASN A 88 3.90 -2.78 13.43
N GLY A 89 3.99 -1.73 12.62
CA GLY A 89 4.05 -1.93 11.18
C GLY A 89 2.69 -2.03 10.52
N ILE A 90 1.62 -1.69 11.25
CA ILE A 90 0.29 -1.68 10.66
C ILE A 90 -0.37 -0.35 10.92
N ARG A 91 -0.93 0.25 9.87
CA ARG A 91 -1.72 1.47 9.97
C ARG A 91 -3.08 1.21 9.35
N ILE A 92 -4.11 1.69 10.01
CA ILE A 92 -5.49 1.48 9.58
C ILE A 92 -6.00 2.74 8.92
N PHE A 93 -6.70 2.59 7.80
CA PHE A 93 -7.32 3.73 7.13
C PHE A 93 -8.82 3.54 7.07
N ASN A 94 -9.54 4.65 7.05
CA ASN A 94 -10.98 4.65 6.93
C ASN A 94 -11.45 5.01 5.54
N THR A 95 -10.70 5.82 4.83
CA THR A 95 -11.03 6.24 3.47
C THR A 95 -9.80 6.08 2.60
N ILE A 96 -10.02 6.02 1.30
CA ILE A 96 -8.89 5.92 0.36
C ILE A 96 -8.03 7.18 0.42
N GLU A 97 -8.64 8.33 0.65
CA GLU A 97 -7.87 9.56 0.83
C GLU A 97 -6.92 9.43 2.01
N GLU A 98 -7.41 8.85 3.11
CA GLU A 98 -6.56 8.65 4.27
C GLU A 98 -5.45 7.64 3.99
N ALA A 99 -5.78 6.58 3.25
CA ALA A 99 -4.78 5.59 2.87
C ALA A 99 -3.65 6.23 2.08
N LEU A 100 -4.02 7.08 1.11
CA LEU A 100 -3.02 7.80 0.32
C LEU A 100 -2.20 8.72 1.19
N GLU A 101 -2.85 9.43 2.10
CA GLU A 101 -2.16 10.34 2.98
C GLU A 101 -1.08 9.63 3.79
N ILE A 102 -1.46 8.49 4.37
CA ILE A 102 -0.53 7.70 5.16
C ILE A 102 0.63 7.22 4.29
N LEU A 103 0.29 6.67 3.13
CA LEU A 103 1.31 6.13 2.23
C LEU A 103 2.30 7.21 1.79
N LEU A 104 1.79 8.37 1.44
CA LEU A 104 2.65 9.45 0.96
C LEU A 104 3.59 9.95 2.04
N GLN A 105 3.14 9.96 3.29
CA GLN A 105 4.01 10.34 4.38
C GLN A 105 5.23 9.41 4.45
N TYR A 106 4.99 8.12 4.34
CA TYR A 106 6.09 7.16 4.38
C TYR A 106 6.92 7.19 3.11
N TYR A 107 6.25 7.32 1.97
CA TYR A 107 6.94 7.27 0.68
C TYR A 107 7.91 8.44 0.54
N TYR A 108 7.51 9.62 0.96
CA TYR A 108 8.36 10.81 0.85
C TYR A 108 9.16 11.08 2.11
N GLU A 109 8.97 10.29 3.13
CA GLU A 109 9.68 10.46 4.39
C GLU A 109 9.47 11.85 4.97
N ILE A 110 8.26 12.27 4.98
CA ILE A 110 7.92 13.60 5.52
C ILE A 110 7.97 13.60 7.03
#